data_870ba4f692a06c145c1ff5e1d884e4d0
#
_entry.id   870ba4f692a06c145c1ff5e1d884e4d0
#
_cell.length_a   1.000
_cell.length_b   1.000
_cell.length_c   1.000
_cell.angle_alpha   90.00
_cell.angle_beta   90.00
_cell.angle_gamma   90.00
#
_symmetry.space_group_name_H-M   'P 1'
#
loop_
_entity.id
_entity.type
_entity.pdbx_description
1 polymer ?
#
loop_
_entity_poly.entity_id
_entity_poly.type
_entity_poly.pdbx_seq_one_letter_code
_entity_poly.pdbx_strand_id
1 'polypeptide(L)'
;MNLRRATPADFGFIRRLTTDPANAPFIGDDDEAQLARYLDDKAARVLIWGEEGGFAIFREIGDASGRVELFRLALAQASGGGGADFVAALLRFAFDDLDAQRVWLDASGENLRAQRVYERAGFVLEGRLRAHWYRPSLGRSVDLLLYGLMRDEWSGKDTS
;
A
#
# COMPACT_ATOMS: atom_id res chain seq x y z
N MET A 1 -6.05 -4.89 15.47
CA MET A 1 -4.66 -5.18 15.10
C MET A 1 -3.88 -3.88 15.01
N ASN A 2 -2.60 -3.93 15.35
CA ASN A 2 -1.72 -2.77 15.33
C ASN A 2 -0.74 -2.85 14.18
N LEU A 3 -0.29 -1.67 13.73
CA LEU A 3 0.84 -1.55 12.83
C LEU A 3 2.12 -1.46 13.65
N ARG A 4 3.16 -2.18 13.23
CA ARG A 4 4.50 -2.05 13.79
C ARG A 4 5.53 -1.92 12.68
N ARG A 5 6.69 -1.38 13.00
CA ARG A 5 7.78 -1.31 12.02
C ARG A 5 8.33 -2.70 11.77
N ALA A 6 8.59 -2.99 10.50
CA ALA A 6 9.24 -4.23 10.11
C ALA A 6 10.71 -4.24 10.53
N THR A 7 11.26 -5.44 10.69
CA THR A 7 12.68 -5.69 10.86
C THR A 7 13.13 -6.69 9.80
N PRO A 8 14.43 -6.95 9.62
CA PRO A 8 14.87 -7.96 8.66
C PRO A 8 14.25 -9.35 8.88
N ALA A 9 13.83 -9.68 10.10
CA ALA A 9 13.14 -10.93 10.40
C ALA A 9 11.79 -11.06 9.66
N ASP A 10 11.22 -9.95 9.21
CA ASP A 10 9.94 -9.92 8.49
C ASP A 10 10.09 -10.09 6.98
N PHE A 11 11.30 -10.07 6.42
CA PHE A 11 11.51 -10.12 4.97
C PHE A 11 10.95 -11.40 4.34
N GLY A 12 11.11 -12.52 5.01
CA GLY A 12 10.54 -13.80 4.52
C GLY A 12 9.02 -13.75 4.41
N PHE A 13 8.35 -13.19 5.41
CA PHE A 13 6.90 -13.00 5.39
C PHE A 13 6.47 -12.07 4.23
N ILE A 14 7.13 -10.92 4.09
CA ILE A 14 6.82 -9.96 3.03
C ILE A 14 6.94 -10.64 1.66
N ARG A 15 8.03 -11.36 1.42
CA ARG A 15 8.27 -12.00 0.13
C ARG A 15 7.32 -13.17 -0.13
N ARG A 16 6.89 -13.88 0.90
CA ARG A 16 5.83 -14.89 0.73
C ARG A 16 4.55 -14.26 0.20
N LEU A 17 4.20 -13.06 0.68
CA LEU A 17 3.00 -12.36 0.19
C LEU A 17 3.18 -11.85 -1.24
N THR A 18 4.32 -11.24 -1.57
CA THR A 18 4.53 -10.66 -2.89
C THR A 18 4.73 -11.71 -3.98
N THR A 19 5.19 -12.91 -3.62
CA THR A 19 5.39 -14.01 -4.57
C THR A 19 4.24 -15.01 -4.61
N ASP A 20 3.26 -14.87 -3.71
CA ASP A 20 2.05 -15.69 -3.74
C ASP A 20 1.35 -15.51 -5.10
N PRO A 21 0.99 -16.60 -5.80
CA PRO A 21 0.32 -16.50 -7.11
C PRO A 21 -0.97 -15.66 -7.10
N ALA A 22 -1.66 -15.57 -5.97
CA ALA A 22 -2.85 -14.73 -5.84
C ALA A 22 -2.51 -13.23 -5.84
N ASN A 23 -1.32 -12.86 -5.40
CA ASN A 23 -0.89 -11.46 -5.27
C ASN A 23 0.06 -11.01 -6.38
N ALA A 24 0.87 -11.93 -6.93
CA ALA A 24 1.91 -11.60 -7.90
C ALA A 24 1.43 -10.80 -9.11
N PRO A 25 0.20 -11.00 -9.64
CA PRO A 25 -0.29 -10.17 -10.73
C PRO A 25 -0.44 -8.69 -10.36
N PHE A 26 -0.58 -8.36 -9.06
CA PHE A 26 -1.01 -7.05 -8.58
C PHE A 26 0.04 -6.31 -7.76
N ILE A 27 1.14 -6.97 -7.36
CA ILE A 27 2.16 -6.36 -6.52
C ILE A 27 3.55 -6.74 -7.02
N GLY A 28 4.50 -5.80 -6.93
CA GLY A 28 5.89 -6.07 -7.23
C GLY A 28 6.58 -6.79 -6.09
N ASP A 29 7.59 -7.60 -6.42
CA ASP A 29 8.43 -8.30 -5.45
C ASP A 29 9.78 -7.55 -5.34
N ASP A 30 10.10 -7.10 -4.14
CA ASP A 30 11.40 -6.53 -3.83
C ASP A 30 12.28 -7.59 -3.19
N ASP A 31 13.55 -7.67 -3.58
CA ASP A 31 14.51 -8.56 -2.94
C ASP A 31 14.88 -8.05 -1.53
N GLU A 32 15.59 -8.87 -0.76
CA GLU A 32 15.95 -8.50 0.60
C GLU A 32 16.85 -7.26 0.65
N ALA A 33 17.72 -7.07 -0.33
CA ALA A 33 18.59 -5.89 -0.40
C ALA A 33 17.75 -4.62 -0.58
N GLN A 34 16.72 -4.66 -1.42
CA GLN A 34 15.82 -3.51 -1.60
C GLN A 34 14.98 -3.27 -0.36
N LEU A 35 14.47 -4.31 0.29
CA LEU A 35 13.73 -4.18 1.55
C LEU A 35 14.62 -3.56 2.64
N ALA A 36 15.89 -3.96 2.72
CA ALA A 36 16.83 -3.36 3.66
C ALA A 36 17.04 -1.87 3.39
N ARG A 37 17.11 -1.47 2.11
CA ARG A 37 17.21 -0.05 1.74
C ARG A 37 16.00 0.74 2.21
N TYR A 38 14.79 0.18 2.08
CA TYR A 38 13.58 0.84 2.61
C TYR A 38 13.62 1.00 4.13
N LEU A 39 14.13 0.01 4.86
CA LEU A 39 14.26 0.11 6.33
C LEU A 39 15.20 1.25 6.75
N ASP A 40 16.25 1.50 5.95
CA ASP A 40 17.25 2.54 6.25
C ASP A 40 16.87 3.92 5.72
N ASP A 41 15.87 4.00 4.84
CA ASP A 41 15.45 5.25 4.20
C ASP A 41 14.49 6.01 5.12
N LYS A 42 14.86 7.24 5.49
CA LYS A 42 14.02 8.10 6.33
C LYS A 42 12.72 8.50 5.64
N ALA A 43 12.69 8.48 4.31
CA ALA A 43 11.51 8.80 3.52
C ALA A 43 10.59 7.59 3.33
N ALA A 44 10.92 6.43 3.89
CA ALA A 44 10.15 5.21 3.76
C ALA A 44 9.77 4.64 5.13
N ARG A 45 8.69 3.86 5.15
CA ARG A 45 8.31 3.03 6.30
C ARG A 45 7.84 1.69 5.79
N VAL A 46 8.38 0.62 6.38
CA VAL A 46 7.90 -0.74 6.14
C VAL A 46 7.16 -1.18 7.40
N LEU A 47 5.91 -1.53 7.24
CA LEU A 47 5.01 -1.81 8.37
C LEU A 47 4.43 -3.21 8.25
N ILE A 48 4.23 -3.84 9.41
CA ILE A 48 3.56 -5.13 9.53
C ILE A 48 2.24 -4.91 10.27
N TRP A 49 1.18 -5.53 9.75
CA TRP A 49 -0.17 -5.49 10.31
C TRP A 49 -0.37 -6.69 11.24
N GLY A 50 -0.56 -6.44 12.53
CA GLY A 50 -0.65 -7.51 13.52
C GLY A 50 0.65 -8.30 13.63
N GLU A 51 0.56 -9.61 13.84
CA GLU A 51 1.74 -10.48 13.81
C GLU A 51 2.20 -10.72 12.38
N GLU A 52 1.39 -11.39 11.59
CA GLU A 52 1.63 -11.64 10.15
C GLU A 52 0.31 -11.55 9.37
N GLY A 53 -0.45 -10.48 9.60
CA GLY A 53 -1.73 -10.25 8.91
C GLY A 53 -1.59 -9.53 7.58
N GLY A 54 -0.51 -8.81 7.38
CA GLY A 54 -0.23 -8.07 6.16
C GLY A 54 0.99 -7.19 6.30
N PHE A 55 1.39 -6.55 5.21
CA PHE A 55 2.45 -5.56 5.22
C PHE A 55 2.11 -4.37 4.33
N ALA A 56 2.78 -3.25 4.57
CA ALA A 56 2.69 -2.09 3.70
C ALA A 56 4.02 -1.34 3.67
N ILE A 57 4.26 -0.63 2.57
CA ILE A 57 5.42 0.25 2.43
C ILE A 57 4.91 1.63 2.03
N PHE A 58 5.25 2.64 2.85
CA PHE A 58 5.08 4.05 2.49
C PHE A 58 6.38 4.61 1.95
N ARG A 59 6.29 5.51 0.98
CA ARG A 59 7.41 6.27 0.42
C ARG A 59 7.07 7.75 0.37
N GLU A 60 8.04 8.57 0.02
CA GLU A 60 7.92 10.03 -0.14
C GLU A 60 7.66 10.78 1.17
N ILE A 61 7.94 10.15 2.32
CA ILE A 61 7.78 10.80 3.62
C ILE A 61 8.71 12.02 3.71
N GLY A 62 8.16 13.16 4.09
CA GLY A 62 8.92 14.41 4.17
C GLY A 62 8.94 15.22 2.88
N ASP A 63 8.23 14.79 1.83
CA ASP A 63 8.11 15.57 0.60
C ASP A 63 7.48 16.93 0.90
N ALA A 64 8.01 17.98 0.23
CA ALA A 64 7.58 19.35 0.48
C ALA A 64 6.10 19.60 0.18
N SER A 65 5.50 18.80 -0.72
CA SER A 65 4.06 18.88 -1.01
C SER A 65 3.19 18.25 0.07
N GLY A 66 3.79 17.58 1.04
CA GLY A 66 3.04 16.86 2.08
C GLY A 66 2.39 15.57 1.60
N ARG A 67 2.77 15.07 0.42
CA ARG A 67 2.23 13.81 -0.08
C ARG A 67 3.06 12.63 0.43
N VAL A 68 2.38 11.51 0.68
CA VAL A 68 3.04 10.23 0.88
C VAL A 68 2.43 9.22 -0.09
N GLU A 69 3.25 8.29 -0.56
CA GLU A 69 2.81 7.20 -1.41
C GLU A 69 2.61 5.94 -0.58
N LEU A 70 1.42 5.36 -0.63
CA LEU A 70 1.20 4.01 -0.15
C LEU A 70 1.61 3.06 -1.28
N PHE A 71 2.90 2.69 -1.27
CA PHE A 71 3.57 2.09 -2.42
C PHE A 71 3.24 0.61 -2.61
N ARG A 72 3.25 -0.16 -1.53
CA ARG A 72 2.93 -1.58 -1.56
C ARG A 72 2.08 -1.94 -0.36
N LEU A 73 1.11 -2.81 -0.56
CA LEU A 73 0.37 -3.44 0.53
C LEU A 73 -0.17 -4.79 0.08
N ALA A 74 -0.18 -5.75 0.98
CA ALA A 74 -0.78 -7.05 0.77
C ALA A 74 -1.23 -7.63 2.10
N LEU A 75 -2.33 -8.38 2.05
CA LEU A 75 -2.87 -9.10 3.19
C LEU A 75 -2.53 -10.58 3.08
N ALA A 76 -2.30 -11.22 4.24
CA ALA A 76 -2.06 -12.66 4.30
C ALA A 76 -3.30 -13.46 3.89
N GLN A 77 -4.51 -12.91 4.14
CA GLN A 77 -5.78 -13.50 3.77
C GLN A 77 -6.60 -12.49 2.96
N ALA A 78 -6.29 -12.38 1.68
CA ALA A 78 -6.91 -11.39 0.80
C ALA A 78 -8.43 -11.53 0.68
N SER A 79 -8.98 -12.74 0.86
CA SER A 79 -10.42 -13.00 0.76
C SER A 79 -11.18 -12.86 2.08
N GLY A 80 -10.50 -12.52 3.18
CA GLY A 80 -11.09 -12.52 4.52
C GLY A 80 -11.81 -11.26 4.96
N GLY A 81 -11.98 -10.26 4.10
CA GLY A 81 -12.67 -9.01 4.45
C GLY A 81 -11.85 -8.01 5.25
N GLY A 82 -10.60 -8.29 5.55
CA GLY A 82 -9.73 -7.42 6.35
C GLY A 82 -9.17 -6.20 5.63
N GLY A 83 -9.41 -6.07 4.32
CA GLY A 83 -8.85 -4.99 3.52
C GLY A 83 -9.29 -3.59 3.96
N ALA A 84 -10.57 -3.44 4.31
CA ALA A 84 -11.09 -2.15 4.77
C ALA A 84 -10.44 -1.72 6.09
N ASP A 85 -10.30 -2.63 7.04
CA ASP A 85 -9.67 -2.34 8.34
C ASP A 85 -8.18 -2.04 8.19
N PHE A 86 -7.49 -2.77 7.33
CA PHE A 86 -6.08 -2.55 7.06
C PHE A 86 -5.85 -1.17 6.43
N VAL A 87 -6.61 -0.84 5.38
CA VAL A 87 -6.50 0.47 4.72
C VAL A 87 -6.86 1.59 5.69
N ALA A 88 -7.89 1.41 6.52
CA ALA A 88 -8.25 2.41 7.53
C ALA A 88 -7.10 2.66 8.52
N ALA A 89 -6.42 1.60 8.97
CA ALA A 89 -5.27 1.74 9.86
C ALA A 89 -4.09 2.44 9.17
N LEU A 90 -3.84 2.12 7.90
CA LEU A 90 -2.78 2.75 7.12
C LEU A 90 -3.06 4.25 6.88
N LEU A 91 -4.30 4.61 6.62
CA LEU A 91 -4.67 6.02 6.44
C LEU A 91 -4.52 6.80 7.75
N ARG A 92 -4.92 6.20 8.88
CA ARG A 92 -4.72 6.83 10.18
C ARG A 92 -3.22 7.06 10.45
N PHE A 93 -2.40 6.07 10.16
CA PHE A 93 -0.95 6.20 10.28
C PHE A 93 -0.40 7.33 9.39
N ALA A 94 -0.83 7.39 8.15
CA ALA A 94 -0.36 8.40 7.20
C ALA A 94 -0.76 9.82 7.63
N PHE A 95 -2.00 10.03 8.00
CA PHE A 95 -2.49 11.37 8.33
C PHE A 95 -2.13 11.80 9.74
N ASP A 96 -2.18 10.89 10.73
CA ASP A 96 -1.92 11.24 12.13
C ASP A 96 -0.44 11.13 12.49
N ASP A 97 0.23 10.03 12.11
CA ASP A 97 1.61 9.79 12.53
C ASP A 97 2.63 10.40 11.57
N LEU A 98 2.37 10.37 10.26
CA LEU A 98 3.24 10.96 9.25
C LEU A 98 2.88 12.41 8.90
N ASP A 99 1.79 12.92 9.43
CA ASP A 99 1.28 14.27 9.16
C ASP A 99 1.11 14.56 7.67
N ALA A 100 0.70 13.57 6.90
CA ALA A 100 0.48 13.72 5.47
C ALA A 100 -0.67 14.69 5.19
N GLN A 101 -0.55 15.45 4.09
CA GLN A 101 -1.63 16.28 3.56
C GLN A 101 -2.38 15.54 2.44
N ARG A 102 -1.71 14.56 1.85
CA ARG A 102 -2.23 13.78 0.74
C ARG A 102 -1.63 12.38 0.77
N VAL A 103 -2.45 11.37 0.59
CA VAL A 103 -2.01 9.98 0.35
C VAL A 103 -2.38 9.61 -1.07
N TRP A 104 -1.44 9.03 -1.80
CA TRP A 104 -1.74 8.53 -3.14
C TRP A 104 -1.22 7.11 -3.29
N LEU A 105 -1.80 6.39 -4.23
CA LEU A 105 -1.38 5.03 -4.58
C LEU A 105 -1.73 4.74 -6.04
N ASP A 106 -1.11 3.72 -6.59
CA ASP A 106 -1.58 3.13 -7.82
C ASP A 106 -2.10 1.71 -7.58
N ALA A 107 -2.96 1.25 -8.48
CA ALA A 107 -3.51 -0.10 -8.46
C ALA A 107 -3.62 -0.61 -9.89
N SER A 108 -3.37 -1.91 -10.09
CA SER A 108 -3.63 -2.52 -11.38
C SER A 108 -5.08 -2.31 -11.79
N GLY A 109 -5.29 -1.96 -13.06
CA GLY A 109 -6.65 -1.84 -13.62
C GLY A 109 -7.42 -3.15 -13.59
N GLU A 110 -6.75 -4.28 -13.34
CA GLU A 110 -7.36 -5.60 -13.24
C GLU A 110 -7.64 -6.04 -11.80
N ASN A 111 -7.16 -5.28 -10.82
CA ASN A 111 -7.39 -5.59 -9.41
C ASN A 111 -8.69 -4.94 -8.92
N LEU A 112 -9.83 -5.53 -9.29
CA LEU A 112 -11.14 -4.96 -8.97
C LEU A 112 -11.41 -4.93 -7.47
N ARG A 113 -10.90 -5.91 -6.72
CA ARG A 113 -11.06 -5.95 -5.26
C ARG A 113 -10.38 -4.76 -4.59
N ALA A 114 -9.14 -4.48 -4.95
CA ALA A 114 -8.40 -3.34 -4.40
C ALA A 114 -9.10 -2.02 -4.74
N GLN A 115 -9.54 -1.87 -5.99
CA GLN A 115 -10.26 -0.66 -6.41
C GLN A 115 -11.48 -0.39 -5.54
N ARG A 116 -12.28 -1.43 -5.24
CA ARG A 116 -13.45 -1.29 -4.35
C ARG A 116 -13.06 -0.88 -2.95
N VAL A 117 -11.99 -1.47 -2.40
CA VAL A 117 -11.50 -1.12 -1.07
C VAL A 117 -11.09 0.34 -1.02
N TYR A 118 -10.34 0.81 -2.00
CA TYR A 118 -9.86 2.20 -2.05
C TYR A 118 -11.00 3.19 -2.23
N GLU A 119 -11.94 2.89 -3.13
CA GLU A 119 -13.09 3.75 -3.36
C GLU A 119 -13.96 3.85 -2.11
N ARG A 120 -14.19 2.75 -1.40
CA ARG A 120 -14.94 2.75 -0.13
C ARG A 120 -14.20 3.52 0.97
N ALA A 121 -12.88 3.52 0.95
CA ALA A 121 -12.07 4.27 1.90
C ALA A 121 -12.08 5.77 1.62
N GLY A 122 -12.62 6.19 0.48
CA GLY A 122 -12.74 7.60 0.11
C GLY A 122 -11.74 8.09 -0.93
N PHE A 123 -10.85 7.21 -1.42
CA PHE A 123 -9.92 7.60 -2.48
C PHE A 123 -10.66 7.99 -3.74
N VAL A 124 -10.15 9.03 -4.40
CA VAL A 124 -10.65 9.53 -5.67
C VAL A 124 -9.77 9.02 -6.81
N LEU A 125 -10.38 8.49 -7.86
CA LEU A 125 -9.66 8.09 -9.06
C LEU A 125 -9.19 9.36 -9.79
N GLU A 126 -7.86 9.48 -9.97
CA GLU A 126 -7.24 10.67 -10.54
C GLU A 126 -6.69 10.45 -11.94
N GLY A 127 -6.54 9.21 -12.36
CA GLY A 127 -6.05 8.94 -13.69
C GLY A 127 -5.86 7.47 -13.99
N ARG A 128 -5.62 7.19 -15.27
CA ARG A 128 -5.32 5.85 -15.77
C ARG A 128 -4.11 5.94 -16.69
N LEU A 129 -3.10 5.14 -16.41
CA LEU A 129 -1.92 4.99 -17.26
C LEU A 129 -2.07 3.70 -18.07
N ARG A 130 -2.25 3.82 -19.36
CA ARG A 130 -2.54 2.66 -20.22
C ARG A 130 -1.29 1.85 -20.49
N ALA A 131 -1.38 0.51 -20.37
CA ALA A 131 -0.30 -0.46 -20.64
C ALA A 131 1.03 0.00 -20.01
N HIS A 132 0.96 0.39 -18.74
CA HIS A 132 2.06 1.09 -18.06
C HIS A 132 2.98 0.16 -17.28
N TRP A 133 2.47 -0.99 -16.82
CA TRP A 133 3.20 -1.84 -15.88
C TRP A 133 3.24 -3.29 -16.37
N TYR A 134 4.44 -3.75 -16.73
CA TYR A 134 4.62 -5.14 -17.17
C TYR A 134 4.54 -6.08 -15.98
N ARG A 135 3.70 -7.11 -16.10
CA ARG A 135 3.56 -8.15 -15.06
C ARG A 135 4.11 -9.47 -15.59
N PRO A 136 5.26 -9.93 -15.05
CA PRO A 136 5.85 -11.21 -15.47
C PRO A 136 4.88 -12.38 -15.31
N SER A 137 4.08 -12.41 -14.23
CA SER A 137 3.12 -13.48 -13.97
C SER A 137 2.00 -13.56 -15.02
N LEU A 138 1.74 -12.47 -15.74
CA LEU A 138 0.71 -12.40 -16.79
C LEU A 138 1.32 -12.41 -18.18
N GLY A 139 2.61 -12.14 -18.33
CA GLY A 139 3.28 -12.03 -19.62
C GLY A 139 2.85 -10.83 -20.46
N ARG A 140 2.28 -9.78 -19.82
CA ARG A 140 1.80 -8.58 -20.51
C ARG A 140 1.79 -7.38 -19.57
N SER A 141 1.66 -6.20 -20.18
CA SER A 141 1.48 -4.96 -19.43
C SER A 141 0.01 -4.74 -19.08
N VAL A 142 -0.22 -4.13 -17.94
CA VAL A 142 -1.55 -3.76 -17.44
C VAL A 142 -1.63 -2.25 -17.28
N ASP A 143 -2.86 -1.72 -17.26
CA ASP A 143 -3.07 -0.33 -16.90
C ASP A 143 -2.85 -0.13 -15.42
N LEU A 144 -2.38 1.06 -15.03
CA LEU A 144 -2.37 1.49 -13.64
C LEU A 144 -3.42 2.57 -13.42
N LEU A 145 -4.16 2.46 -12.33
CA LEU A 145 -5.10 3.46 -11.87
C LEU A 145 -4.45 4.26 -10.76
N LEU A 146 -4.50 5.59 -10.86
CA LEU A 146 -3.97 6.49 -9.83
C LEU A 146 -5.12 6.95 -8.94
N TYR A 147 -4.95 6.78 -7.64
CA TYR A 147 -5.91 7.19 -6.61
C TYR A 147 -5.25 8.17 -5.65
N GLY A 148 -6.02 9.14 -5.20
CA GLY A 148 -5.57 10.12 -4.21
C GLY A 148 -6.62 10.38 -3.15
N LEU A 149 -6.15 10.71 -1.94
CA LEU A 149 -7.02 11.11 -0.83
C LEU A 149 -6.36 12.28 -0.11
N MET A 150 -7.10 13.39 -0.03
CA MET A 150 -6.64 14.58 0.69
C MET A 150 -7.01 14.48 2.17
N ARG A 151 -6.21 15.14 3.03
CA ARG A 151 -6.49 15.15 4.47
C ARG A 151 -7.91 15.61 4.80
N ASP A 152 -8.41 16.64 4.12
CA ASP A 152 -9.76 17.17 4.37
C ASP A 152 -10.87 16.25 3.84
N GLU A 153 -10.56 15.33 2.94
CA GLU A 153 -11.49 14.31 2.47
C GLU A 153 -11.52 13.08 3.39
N TRP A 154 -10.51 12.92 4.24
CA TRP A 154 -10.38 11.75 5.09
C TRP A 154 -11.39 11.74 6.23
N SER A 155 -12.32 10.76 6.22
CA SER A 155 -13.41 10.67 7.18
C SER A 155 -13.01 10.12 8.55
N GLY A 156 -11.84 9.47 8.65
CA GLY A 156 -11.35 8.90 9.90
C GLY A 156 -11.05 9.91 11.00
N LYS A 157 -10.92 11.20 10.65
CA LYS A 157 -10.71 12.29 11.61
C LYS A 157 -11.94 12.59 12.45
N ASP A 158 -13.12 12.16 12.00
CA ASP A 158 -14.39 12.43 12.67
C ASP A 158 -14.79 11.33 13.67
N THR A 159 -13.98 10.28 13.79
CA THR A 159 -14.21 9.20 14.75
C THR A 159 -13.38 9.44 16.01
N SER A 160 -13.69 10.49 16.73
CA SER A 160 -13.12 10.74 18.06
C SER A 160 -14.06 10.22 19.14
#